data_45f8e76162df0d2bc42c5fd44b9eedce
#
_entry.id   45f8e76162df0d2bc42c5fd44b9eedce
#
_cell.length_a   1.000
_cell.length_b   1.000
_cell.length_c   1.000
_cell.angle_alpha   90.00
_cell.angle_beta   90.00
_cell.angle_gamma   90.00
#
_symmetry.space_group_name_H-M   'P 1'
#
loop_
_entity.id
_entity.type
_entity.pdbx_description
1 polymer ?
#
loop_
_entity_poly.entity_id
_entity_poly.type
_entity_poly.pdbx_seq_one_letter_code
_entity_poly.pdbx_strand_id
1 'polypeptide(L)' 'MIRVLRVMGKGLYLRGDGSRTTKFAEAFNFPDIGAAIDFCRHHGCQGLELMLFVQGAQTLTIPMGDV' A
#
# COMPACT_ATOMS: atom_id res chain seq x y z
N MET A 1 5.31 10.78 7.21
CA MET A 1 5.22 10.08 5.91
C MET A 1 4.16 9.00 5.98
N ILE A 2 3.32 8.92 4.97
CA ILE A 2 2.26 7.90 4.90
C ILE A 2 2.65 6.87 3.85
N ARG A 3 2.55 5.59 4.19
CA ARG A 3 2.84 4.47 3.28
C ARG A 3 1.61 3.59 3.20
N VAL A 4 0.97 3.54 2.03
CA VAL A 4 -0.22 2.73 1.83
C VAL A 4 -0.04 1.82 0.62
N LEU A 5 -0.73 0.68 0.61
CA LEU A 5 -0.76 -0.22 -0.53
C LEU A 5 -2.03 0.02 -1.32
N ARG A 6 -1.90 0.04 -2.65
CA ARG A 6 -3.02 0.23 -3.58
C ARG A 6 -2.99 -0.85 -4.65
N VAL A 7 -4.17 -1.28 -5.08
CA VAL A 7 -4.29 -2.19 -6.23
C VAL A 7 -4.07 -1.36 -7.49
N MET A 8 -3.06 -1.72 -8.31
CA MET A 8 -2.72 -0.98 -9.50
C MET A 8 -3.91 -0.87 -10.45
N GLY A 9 -4.20 0.36 -10.90
CA GLY A 9 -5.24 0.63 -11.87
C GLY A 9 -6.67 0.50 -11.36
N LYS A 10 -6.89 0.22 -10.08
CA LYS A 10 -8.23 -0.03 -9.55
C LYS A 10 -8.73 1.03 -8.56
N GLY A 11 -7.88 1.91 -8.08
CA GLY A 11 -8.29 2.87 -7.06
C GLY A 11 -8.71 2.24 -5.74
N LEU A 12 -8.24 1.03 -5.45
CA LEU A 12 -8.52 0.31 -4.23
C LEU A 12 -7.28 0.29 -3.35
N TYR A 13 -7.49 0.54 -2.05
CA TYR A 13 -6.42 0.53 -1.06
C TYR A 13 -6.57 -0.70 -0.16
N LEU A 14 -5.51 -1.08 0.52
CA LEU A 14 -5.51 -2.23 1.43
C LEU A 14 -5.66 -1.76 2.87
N ARG A 15 -6.59 -2.40 3.60
CA ARG A 15 -6.67 -2.25 5.06
C ARG A 15 -5.66 -3.18 5.73
N GLY A 16 -5.45 -2.98 7.03
CA GLY A 16 -4.50 -3.77 7.80
C GLY A 16 -4.83 -5.27 7.87
N ASP A 17 -6.06 -5.65 7.61
CA ASP A 17 -6.50 -7.05 7.59
C ASP A 17 -6.41 -7.69 6.20
N GLY A 18 -5.94 -6.94 5.19
CA GLY A 18 -5.84 -7.41 3.82
C GLY A 18 -7.07 -7.16 2.97
N SER A 19 -8.15 -6.66 3.55
CA SER A 19 -9.34 -6.31 2.77
C SER A 19 -9.12 -5.03 1.97
N ARG A 20 -9.95 -4.82 0.95
CA ARG A 20 -9.83 -3.68 0.05
C ARG A 20 -10.87 -2.62 0.37
N THR A 21 -10.52 -1.36 0.12
CA THR A 21 -11.42 -0.23 0.32
C THR A 21 -11.17 0.81 -0.76
N THR A 22 -12.22 1.53 -1.16
CA THR A 22 -12.09 2.67 -2.07
C THR A 22 -11.70 3.95 -1.32
N LYS A 23 -11.70 3.93 0.01
CA LYS A 23 -11.48 5.12 0.83
C LYS A 23 -10.04 5.16 1.31
N PHE A 24 -9.30 6.17 0.88
CA PHE A 24 -7.91 6.36 1.30
C PHE A 24 -7.79 6.43 2.82
N ALA A 25 -8.74 7.07 3.49
CA ALA A 25 -8.69 7.23 4.94
C ALA A 25 -8.74 5.90 5.69
N GLU A 26 -9.23 4.83 5.04
CA GLU A 26 -9.30 3.50 5.64
C GLU A 26 -8.08 2.64 5.33
N ALA A 27 -7.18 3.13 4.48
CA ALA A 27 -5.97 2.39 4.13
C ALA A 27 -5.03 2.30 5.33
N PHE A 28 -4.36 1.15 5.47
CA PHE A 28 -3.39 0.97 6.54
C PHE A 28 -2.13 1.78 6.24
N ASN A 29 -1.67 2.55 7.22
CA ASN A 29 -0.44 3.31 7.11
C ASN A 29 0.71 2.48 7.68
N PHE A 30 1.57 1.94 6.81
CA PHE A 30 2.70 1.11 7.24
C PHE A 30 3.78 1.98 7.87
N PRO A 31 4.37 1.54 8.99
CA PRO A 31 5.39 2.34 9.68
C PRO A 31 6.70 2.46 8.89
N ASP A 32 7.00 1.47 8.03
CA ASP A 32 8.18 1.49 7.18
C ASP A 32 7.97 0.56 5.99
N ILE A 33 8.95 0.54 5.07
CA ILE A 33 8.86 -0.30 3.86
C ILE A 33 8.94 -1.77 4.23
N GLY A 34 9.73 -2.13 5.23
CA GLY A 34 9.82 -3.53 5.69
C GLY A 34 8.48 -4.09 6.13
N ALA A 35 7.68 -3.29 6.84
CA ALA A 35 6.35 -3.71 7.26
C ALA A 35 5.42 -3.94 6.06
N ALA A 36 5.53 -3.11 5.02
CA ALA A 36 4.74 -3.31 3.80
C ALA A 36 5.17 -4.58 3.07
N ILE A 37 6.47 -4.87 3.01
CA ILE A 37 6.99 -6.10 2.41
C ILE A 37 6.48 -7.33 3.17
N ASP A 38 6.52 -7.30 4.49
CA ASP A 38 6.02 -8.40 5.31
C ASP A 38 4.53 -8.62 5.10
N PHE A 39 3.76 -7.54 5.02
CA PHE A 39 2.34 -7.62 4.71
C PHE A 39 2.11 -8.30 3.36
N CYS A 40 2.89 -7.93 2.35
CA CYS A 40 2.80 -8.53 1.02
C CYS A 40 3.13 -10.02 1.04
N ARG A 41 4.12 -10.43 1.82
CA ARG A 41 4.44 -11.85 1.94
C ARG A 41 3.30 -12.66 2.54
N HIS A 42 2.53 -12.04 3.44
CA HIS A 42 1.40 -12.70 4.11
C HIS A 42 0.15 -12.76 3.22
N HIS A 43 -0.14 -11.68 2.50
CA HIS A 43 -1.40 -11.51 1.78
C HIS A 43 -1.26 -11.58 0.26
N GLY A 44 -0.01 -11.67 -0.25
CA GLY A 44 0.26 -11.64 -1.69
C GLY A 44 0.46 -10.21 -2.18
N CYS A 45 1.39 -10.05 -3.14
CA CYS A 45 1.77 -8.75 -3.65
C CYS A 45 1.33 -8.50 -5.08
N GLN A 46 0.77 -9.49 -5.76
CA GLN A 46 0.46 -9.35 -7.17
C GLN A 46 -0.55 -8.23 -7.40
N GLY A 47 -0.19 -7.33 -8.33
CA GLY A 47 -1.06 -6.21 -8.65
C GLY A 47 -1.08 -5.09 -7.63
N LEU A 48 -0.19 -5.11 -6.63
CA LEU A 48 -0.12 -4.07 -5.61
C LEU A 48 1.02 -3.11 -5.88
N GLU A 49 0.86 -1.87 -5.44
CA GLU A 49 1.91 -0.86 -5.45
C GLU A 49 1.92 -0.14 -4.11
N LEU A 50 3.11 0.21 -3.65
CA LEU A 50 3.29 0.99 -2.42
C LEU A 50 3.33 2.46 -2.80
N MET A 51 2.47 3.26 -2.19
CA MET A 51 2.43 4.71 -2.40
C MET A 51 2.97 5.41 -1.18
N LEU A 52 3.91 6.32 -1.40
CA LEU A 52 4.53 7.12 -0.34
C LEU A 52 4.05 8.56 -0.46
N PHE A 53 3.58 9.09 0.67
CA PHE A 53 3.12 10.47 0.77
C PHE A 53 3.96 11.20 1.80
N VAL A 54 4.55 12.32 1.40
CA VAL A 54 5.29 13.20 2.30
C VAL A 54 4.53 14.51 2.38
N GLN A 55 4.12 14.91 3.59
CA GLN A 55 3.37 16.14 3.82
C GLN A 55 2.10 16.25 2.96
N GLY A 56 1.43 15.10 2.79
CA GLY A 56 0.18 15.06 2.03
C GLY A 56 0.32 14.99 0.51
N ALA A 57 1.55 15.08 -0.01
CA ALA A 57 1.81 14.98 -1.45
C ALA A 57 2.34 13.60 -1.79
N GLN A 58 1.82 12.99 -2.86
CA GLN A 58 2.35 11.72 -3.34
C GLN A 58 3.74 11.94 -3.90
N THR A 59 4.74 11.23 -3.34
CA THR A 59 6.14 11.42 -3.69
C THR A 59 6.65 10.31 -4.58
N LEU A 60 6.21 9.05 -4.35
CA LEU A 60 6.78 7.89 -5.01
C LEU A 60 5.76 6.75 -5.01
N THR A 61 5.79 5.96 -6.07
CA THR A 61 5.00 4.73 -6.18
C THR A 61 5.94 3.59 -6.55
N ILE A 62 5.89 2.50 -5.79
CA ILE A 62 6.78 1.36 -5.97
C ILE A 62 5.92 0.12 -6.24
N PRO A 63 6.04 -0.53 -7.43
CA PRO A 63 5.37 -1.81 -7.65
C PRO A 63 5.92 -2.86 -6.70
N MET A 64 5.03 -3.66 -6.10
CA MET A 64 5.41 -4.65 -5.09
C MET A 64 5.41 -6.08 -5.62
N GLY A 65 5.05 -6.29 -6.87
CA GLY A 65 4.88 -7.63 -7.42
C GLY A 65 6.15 -8.48 -7.51
N ASP A 66 7.31 -7.84 -7.44
CA ASP A 66 8.60 -8.53 -7.54
C ASP A 66 9.25 -8.79 -6.18
N VAL A 67 8.55 -8.50 -5.11
CA VAL A 67 9.08 -8.65 -3.75
C VAL A 67 8.99 -10.10 -3.28
#